data_526115ed86e8f614c2b0591c257c7dc1
#
_entry.id   526115ed86e8f614c2b0591c257c7dc1
#
_cell.length_a   1.000
_cell.length_b   1.000
_cell.length_c   1.000
_cell.angle_alpha   90.00
_cell.angle_beta   90.00
_cell.angle_gamma   90.00
#
_symmetry.space_group_name_H-M   'P 1'
#
loop_
_entity.id
_entity.type
_entity.pdbx_description
1 polymer ?
#
loop_
_entity_poly.entity_id
_entity_poly.type
_entity_poly.pdbx_seq_one_letter_code
_entity_poly.pdbx_strand_id
1 'polypeptide(L)'
;MAPTIPNSDKSPPSRVHRWDALGLTALALLVYWAVNDGTFMFFNYHLHLAVSFLEGRTWIENPPSWLTEFAWYDGRPYVYFDPFPGVFLIPFAQIGGLEINLAHVSIGVGAANVGLMRLLLGQLGVARSNANLSSLLFGFGTVHFFAAEFGNTWLLAHLLACTGLTLAFLETTGRANAFLVGLFCAIAATSRSPSLLGAPVFFFLLWRREKSLRVIFEFGLPFAMTGALLAAYNIARFGDPLDNGYIAANQALLAPEFGSFSWRYLGQNLRHYFLLFPSIDATWPYLRITDHGLSLLATTPVVLLVLRRGWSLRATDAAIIGRSALVGSALIFSLYLNYFWDGWRQFGSRYTLDFTPLLIVALALRNDPRPGIRTWVWPLGVLICCAINLWGIWYWQTFLN
;
A
#
# COMPACT_ATOMS: atom_id res chain seq x y z
N MET A 1 -38.84 -1.66 -7.02
CA MET A 1 -37.95 -2.50 -7.84
C MET A 1 -36.53 -1.96 -7.70
N ALA A 2 -35.64 -2.70 -7.02
CA ALA A 2 -34.23 -2.33 -6.97
C ALA A 2 -33.63 -2.56 -8.37
N PRO A 3 -32.81 -1.63 -8.90
CA PRO A 3 -32.14 -1.88 -10.16
C PRO A 3 -31.20 -3.08 -9.99
N THR A 4 -31.50 -4.15 -10.70
CA THR A 4 -30.61 -5.29 -10.84
C THR A 4 -29.31 -4.79 -11.47
N ILE A 5 -28.19 -5.04 -10.82
CA ILE A 5 -26.87 -4.89 -11.43
C ILE A 5 -26.92 -5.75 -12.70
N PRO A 6 -26.67 -5.20 -13.89
CA PRO A 6 -26.59 -6.03 -15.08
C PRO A 6 -25.59 -7.14 -14.77
N ASN A 7 -25.98 -8.37 -15.01
CA ASN A 7 -25.08 -9.51 -15.05
C ASN A 7 -24.02 -9.15 -16.10
N SER A 8 -22.94 -8.47 -15.65
CA SER A 8 -21.81 -8.21 -16.53
C SER A 8 -21.36 -9.59 -16.96
N ASP A 9 -21.50 -9.87 -18.24
CA ASP A 9 -20.94 -11.05 -18.86
C ASP A 9 -19.61 -11.35 -18.22
N LYS A 10 -19.48 -12.53 -17.61
CA LYS A 10 -18.30 -12.99 -16.88
C LYS A 10 -17.11 -13.24 -17.84
N SER A 11 -17.01 -12.43 -18.90
CA SER A 11 -15.93 -12.52 -19.85
C SER A 11 -14.63 -12.05 -19.16
N PRO A 12 -13.55 -12.84 -19.25
CA PRO A 12 -12.24 -12.44 -18.75
C PRO A 12 -11.83 -11.11 -19.41
N PRO A 13 -11.00 -10.31 -18.76
CA PRO A 13 -10.53 -9.03 -19.30
C PRO A 13 -10.06 -9.22 -20.75
N SER A 14 -10.48 -8.31 -21.64
CA SER A 14 -10.21 -8.42 -23.06
C SER A 14 -8.71 -8.62 -23.32
N ARG A 15 -8.33 -9.26 -24.42
CA ARG A 15 -6.91 -9.47 -24.78
C ARG A 15 -6.11 -8.17 -24.72
N VAL A 16 -6.70 -7.06 -25.15
CA VAL A 16 -6.07 -5.72 -25.13
C VAL A 16 -5.70 -5.31 -23.72
N HIS A 17 -6.57 -5.50 -22.73
CA HIS A 17 -6.27 -5.12 -21.33
C HIS A 17 -5.13 -5.95 -20.73
N ARG A 18 -5.02 -7.23 -21.11
CA ARG A 18 -3.91 -8.09 -20.66
C ARG A 18 -2.57 -7.66 -21.25
N TRP A 19 -2.53 -7.33 -22.55
CA TRP A 19 -1.30 -6.85 -23.18
C TRP A 19 -0.85 -5.50 -22.64
N ASP A 20 -1.77 -4.56 -22.40
CA ASP A 20 -1.44 -3.30 -21.75
C ASP A 20 -0.89 -3.51 -20.33
N ALA A 21 -1.50 -4.43 -19.55
CA ALA A 21 -1.02 -4.75 -18.20
C ALA A 21 0.39 -5.36 -18.23
N LEU A 22 0.65 -6.32 -19.09
CA LEU A 22 1.98 -6.91 -19.28
C LEU A 22 3.00 -5.87 -19.73
N GLY A 23 2.63 -5.01 -20.68
CA GLY A 23 3.51 -3.93 -21.15
C GLY A 23 3.87 -2.94 -20.04
N LEU A 24 2.87 -2.54 -19.21
CA LEU A 24 3.13 -1.64 -18.08
C LEU A 24 3.90 -2.32 -16.94
N THR A 25 3.68 -3.62 -16.69
CA THR A 25 4.52 -4.40 -15.75
C THR A 25 5.97 -4.44 -16.22
N ALA A 26 6.20 -4.75 -17.50
CA ALA A 26 7.54 -4.80 -18.07
C ALA A 26 8.22 -3.41 -18.03
N LEU A 27 7.49 -2.35 -18.39
CA LEU A 27 7.98 -0.98 -18.27
C LEU A 27 8.38 -0.63 -16.84
N ALA A 28 7.50 -0.94 -15.87
CA ALA A 28 7.78 -0.69 -14.45
C ALA A 28 9.01 -1.47 -13.98
N LEU A 29 9.11 -2.76 -14.32
CA LEU A 29 10.25 -3.59 -13.99
C LEU A 29 11.56 -3.01 -14.54
N LEU A 30 11.56 -2.61 -15.82
CA LEU A 30 12.73 -2.03 -16.47
C LEU A 30 13.13 -0.69 -15.85
N VAL A 31 12.17 0.21 -15.61
CA VAL A 31 12.46 1.53 -15.04
C VAL A 31 12.92 1.43 -13.61
N TYR A 32 12.24 0.64 -12.76
CA TYR A 32 12.63 0.45 -11.36
C TYR A 32 14.04 -0.16 -11.25
N TRP A 33 14.31 -1.14 -12.10
CA TRP A 33 15.65 -1.75 -12.17
C TRP A 33 16.71 -0.77 -12.65
N ALA A 34 16.40 0.06 -13.66
CA ALA A 34 17.35 1.00 -14.24
C ALA A 34 17.70 2.17 -13.31
N VAL A 35 16.79 2.57 -12.42
CA VAL A 35 17.05 3.65 -11.45
C VAL A 35 17.58 3.13 -10.11
N ASN A 36 17.49 1.83 -9.84
CA ASN A 36 18.03 1.24 -8.62
C ASN A 36 19.56 1.28 -8.66
N ASP A 37 20.18 1.81 -7.62
CA ASP A 37 21.63 1.96 -7.51
C ASP A 37 22.37 0.68 -7.07
N GLY A 38 21.63 -0.40 -6.83
CA GLY A 38 22.16 -1.68 -6.38
C GLY A 38 22.53 -1.74 -4.89
N THR A 39 22.26 -0.69 -4.12
CA THR A 39 22.54 -0.65 -2.69
C THR A 39 21.85 -1.82 -1.97
N PHE A 40 22.62 -2.54 -1.14
CA PHE A 40 22.05 -3.60 -0.32
C PHE A 40 21.26 -3.05 0.85
N MET A 41 20.01 -3.49 1.00
CA MET A 41 19.11 -3.05 2.06
C MET A 41 19.38 -3.76 3.38
N PHE A 42 20.05 -3.07 4.30
CA PHE A 42 20.40 -3.59 5.62
C PHE A 42 19.19 -3.70 6.57
N PHE A 43 18.16 -2.85 6.39
CA PHE A 43 16.93 -2.91 7.21
C PHE A 43 16.00 -4.00 6.69
N ASN A 44 16.36 -5.25 6.94
CA ASN A 44 15.75 -6.45 6.38
C ASN A 44 15.12 -7.38 7.45
N TYR A 45 14.45 -6.81 8.47
CA TYR A 45 13.80 -7.54 9.57
C TYR A 45 12.92 -8.70 9.11
N HIS A 46 12.11 -8.50 8.06
CA HIS A 46 11.24 -9.56 7.54
C HIS A 46 12.03 -10.70 6.86
N LEU A 47 13.19 -10.43 6.31
CA LEU A 47 14.04 -11.48 5.77
C LEU A 47 14.66 -12.31 6.89
N HIS A 48 15.14 -11.67 7.96
CA HIS A 48 15.58 -12.37 9.15
C HIS A 48 14.46 -13.20 9.78
N LEU A 49 13.22 -12.66 9.81
CA LEU A 49 12.05 -13.39 10.28
C LEU A 49 11.75 -14.62 9.40
N ALA A 50 11.88 -14.49 8.06
CA ALA A 50 11.71 -15.61 7.13
C ALA A 50 12.73 -16.72 7.37
N VAL A 51 14.01 -16.38 7.60
CA VAL A 51 15.06 -17.33 7.97
C VAL A 51 14.73 -18.00 9.31
N SER A 52 14.30 -17.21 10.31
CA SER A 52 13.89 -17.78 11.61
C SER A 52 12.74 -18.77 11.46
N PHE A 53 11.74 -18.49 10.62
CA PHE A 53 10.64 -19.43 10.35
C PHE A 53 11.12 -20.74 9.70
N LEU A 54 12.09 -20.69 8.78
CA LEU A 54 12.70 -21.87 8.19
C LEU A 54 13.44 -22.74 9.21
N GLU A 55 13.94 -22.13 10.29
CA GLU A 55 14.64 -22.80 11.39
C GLU A 55 13.69 -23.14 12.56
N GLY A 56 12.39 -22.99 12.40
CA GLY A 56 11.35 -23.29 13.42
C GLY A 56 11.33 -22.32 14.59
N ARG A 57 11.86 -21.11 14.43
CA ARG A 57 11.92 -20.07 15.46
C ARG A 57 11.00 -18.90 15.15
N THR A 58 10.59 -18.17 16.20
CA THR A 58 9.79 -16.94 16.09
C THR A 58 10.58 -15.68 16.47
N TRP A 59 11.83 -15.81 16.88
CA TRP A 59 12.76 -14.74 17.27
C TRP A 59 13.99 -14.72 16.36
N ILE A 60 14.69 -13.59 16.29
CA ILE A 60 15.94 -13.47 15.56
C ILE A 60 17.10 -13.91 16.44
N GLU A 61 17.87 -14.87 16.00
CA GLU A 61 19.08 -15.29 16.71
C GLU A 61 20.27 -14.41 16.27
N ASN A 62 21.01 -13.87 17.24
CA ASN A 62 22.15 -12.99 17.01
C ASN A 62 21.87 -11.85 16.02
N PRO A 63 20.91 -10.96 16.33
CA PRO A 63 20.56 -9.87 15.42
C PRO A 63 21.78 -8.97 15.18
N PRO A 64 22.00 -8.51 13.93
CA PRO A 64 23.02 -7.53 13.63
C PRO A 64 22.82 -6.24 14.44
N SER A 65 23.90 -5.58 14.83
CA SER A 65 23.85 -4.39 15.72
C SER A 65 23.11 -3.19 15.13
N TRP A 66 22.95 -3.13 13.80
CA TRP A 66 22.16 -2.08 13.12
C TRP A 66 20.67 -2.34 13.10
N LEU A 67 20.19 -3.56 13.42
CA LEU A 67 18.79 -3.85 13.62
C LEU A 67 18.44 -3.62 15.09
N THR A 68 17.77 -2.52 15.38
CA THR A 68 17.50 -2.08 16.77
C THR A 68 16.02 -2.12 17.15
N GLU A 69 15.12 -2.29 16.16
CA GLU A 69 13.67 -2.23 16.37
C GLU A 69 13.11 -3.63 16.67
N PHE A 70 13.25 -4.08 17.93
CA PHE A 70 12.72 -5.36 18.41
C PHE A 70 11.84 -5.17 19.65
N ALA A 71 10.83 -6.04 19.78
CA ALA A 71 10.21 -6.31 21.07
C ALA A 71 11.05 -7.35 21.81
N TRP A 72 11.65 -6.96 22.93
CA TRP A 72 12.42 -7.86 23.77
C TRP A 72 11.53 -8.54 24.78
N TYR A 73 11.52 -9.88 24.79
CA TYR A 73 10.78 -10.67 25.74
C TYR A 73 11.57 -11.91 26.11
N ASP A 74 11.71 -12.17 27.41
CA ASP A 74 12.50 -13.28 27.96
C ASP A 74 13.92 -13.41 27.35
N GLY A 75 14.60 -12.26 27.19
CA GLY A 75 15.93 -12.17 26.63
C GLY A 75 16.05 -12.42 25.12
N ARG A 76 14.92 -12.55 24.40
CA ARG A 76 14.87 -12.80 22.95
C ARG A 76 14.35 -11.60 22.18
N PRO A 77 14.94 -11.25 21.03
CA PRO A 77 14.48 -10.18 20.15
C PRO A 77 13.43 -10.69 19.16
N TYR A 78 12.24 -10.13 19.21
CA TYR A 78 11.13 -10.46 18.31
C TYR A 78 10.85 -9.31 17.35
N VAL A 79 10.64 -9.62 16.09
CA VAL A 79 10.12 -8.68 15.10
C VAL A 79 8.64 -8.44 15.43
N TYR A 80 8.28 -7.19 15.76
CA TYR A 80 6.91 -6.82 16.13
C TYR A 80 6.09 -6.27 14.96
N PHE A 81 6.69 -6.16 13.79
CA PHE A 81 5.97 -5.81 12.56
C PHE A 81 5.02 -6.92 12.13
N ASP A 82 4.01 -6.56 11.33
CA ASP A 82 3.05 -7.50 10.76
C ASP A 82 3.77 -8.66 10.04
N PRO A 83 3.41 -9.94 10.29
CA PRO A 83 4.28 -11.07 9.93
C PRO A 83 4.18 -11.53 8.47
N PHE A 84 3.15 -11.14 7.70
CA PHE A 84 2.97 -11.67 6.35
C PHE A 84 4.15 -11.39 5.41
N PRO A 85 4.83 -10.23 5.43
CA PRO A 85 6.01 -10.03 4.59
C PRO A 85 7.14 -11.03 4.89
N GLY A 86 7.30 -11.44 6.16
CA GLY A 86 8.22 -12.52 6.52
C GLY A 86 7.79 -13.87 5.93
N VAL A 87 6.50 -14.21 5.98
CA VAL A 87 5.97 -15.43 5.34
C VAL A 87 6.15 -15.38 3.81
N PHE A 88 5.87 -14.23 3.19
CA PHE A 88 6.08 -14.02 1.75
C PHE A 88 7.55 -14.21 1.34
N LEU A 89 8.50 -13.86 2.20
CA LEU A 89 9.92 -13.96 1.93
C LEU A 89 10.51 -15.36 2.14
N ILE A 90 9.76 -16.32 2.72
CA ILE A 90 10.26 -17.70 2.96
C ILE A 90 10.89 -18.33 1.71
N PRO A 91 10.24 -18.35 0.51
CA PRO A 91 10.85 -18.98 -0.66
C PRO A 91 12.13 -18.27 -1.13
N PHE A 92 12.24 -16.95 -0.94
CA PHE A 92 13.45 -16.19 -1.24
C PHE A 92 14.56 -16.51 -0.25
N ALA A 93 14.24 -16.53 1.04
CA ALA A 93 15.17 -16.91 2.11
C ALA A 93 15.68 -18.34 1.95
N GLN A 94 14.85 -19.25 1.46
CA GLN A 94 15.25 -20.65 1.18
C GLN A 94 16.29 -20.75 0.05
N ILE A 95 16.25 -19.83 -0.94
CA ILE A 95 17.17 -19.83 -2.08
C ILE A 95 18.48 -19.12 -1.75
N GLY A 96 18.44 -17.95 -1.12
CA GLY A 96 19.58 -17.07 -0.94
C GLY A 96 19.83 -16.60 0.50
N GLY A 97 19.10 -17.13 1.50
CA GLY A 97 19.29 -16.75 2.89
C GLY A 97 19.17 -15.25 3.10
N LEU A 98 20.09 -14.71 3.91
CA LEU A 98 20.16 -13.27 4.20
C LEU A 98 20.83 -12.43 3.10
N GLU A 99 21.40 -13.07 2.07
CA GLU A 99 22.03 -12.39 0.92
C GLU A 99 21.03 -11.84 -0.09
N ILE A 100 19.72 -12.12 0.09
CA ILE A 100 18.68 -11.59 -0.76
C ILE A 100 18.57 -10.07 -0.56
N ASN A 101 18.80 -9.30 -1.62
CA ASN A 101 18.52 -7.87 -1.59
C ASN A 101 17.01 -7.60 -1.73
N LEU A 102 16.40 -7.04 -0.67
CA LEU A 102 14.97 -6.74 -0.63
C LEU A 102 14.53 -5.74 -1.71
N ALA A 103 15.43 -4.86 -2.18
CA ALA A 103 15.14 -3.95 -3.27
C ALA A 103 14.76 -4.72 -4.55
N HIS A 104 15.47 -5.80 -4.89
CA HIS A 104 15.14 -6.61 -6.07
C HIS A 104 13.77 -7.30 -5.95
N VAL A 105 13.43 -7.79 -4.76
CA VAL A 105 12.10 -8.37 -4.50
C VAL A 105 11.01 -7.30 -4.61
N SER A 106 11.28 -6.12 -4.05
CA SER A 106 10.35 -4.98 -4.07
C SER A 106 10.11 -4.45 -5.48
N ILE A 107 11.14 -4.40 -6.33
CA ILE A 107 11.03 -4.07 -7.76
C ILE A 107 10.04 -5.03 -8.44
N GLY A 108 10.18 -6.33 -8.22
CA GLY A 108 9.27 -7.34 -8.78
C GLY A 108 7.82 -7.16 -8.32
N VAL A 109 7.61 -7.00 -7.01
CA VAL A 109 6.27 -6.78 -6.41
C VAL A 109 5.67 -5.45 -6.90
N GLY A 110 6.46 -4.38 -6.89
CA GLY A 110 6.03 -3.06 -7.35
C GLY A 110 5.63 -3.06 -8.82
N ALA A 111 6.41 -3.69 -9.69
CA ALA A 111 6.08 -3.83 -11.11
C ALA A 111 4.79 -4.64 -11.32
N ALA A 112 4.62 -5.75 -10.60
CA ALA A 112 3.38 -6.53 -10.62
C ALA A 112 2.16 -5.71 -10.20
N ASN A 113 2.31 -4.86 -9.18
CA ASN A 113 1.24 -3.98 -8.70
C ASN A 113 0.76 -3.00 -9.79
N VAL A 114 1.65 -2.47 -10.63
CA VAL A 114 1.29 -1.60 -11.76
C VAL A 114 0.43 -2.36 -12.78
N GLY A 115 0.81 -3.59 -13.11
CA GLY A 115 0.04 -4.46 -13.99
C GLY A 115 -1.33 -4.84 -13.41
N LEU A 116 -1.39 -5.18 -12.13
CA LEU A 116 -2.64 -5.48 -11.41
C LEU A 116 -3.57 -4.26 -11.40
N MET A 117 -3.06 -3.06 -11.14
CA MET A 117 -3.85 -1.83 -11.22
C MET A 117 -4.40 -1.62 -12.62
N ARG A 118 -3.59 -1.86 -13.68
CA ARG A 118 -4.06 -1.75 -15.06
C ARG A 118 -5.16 -2.75 -15.41
N LEU A 119 -5.06 -3.98 -14.93
CA LEU A 119 -6.12 -5.00 -15.07
C LEU A 119 -7.41 -4.56 -14.37
N LEU A 120 -7.28 -4.08 -13.14
CA LEU A 120 -8.41 -3.59 -12.35
C LEU A 120 -9.16 -2.45 -13.05
N LEU A 121 -8.44 -1.44 -13.52
CA LEU A 121 -9.04 -0.29 -14.18
C LEU A 121 -9.69 -0.69 -15.52
N GLY A 122 -9.11 -1.65 -16.23
CA GLY A 122 -9.72 -2.23 -17.42
C GLY A 122 -11.01 -2.98 -17.12
N GLN A 123 -11.03 -3.78 -16.04
CA GLN A 123 -12.22 -4.49 -15.57
C GLN A 123 -13.34 -3.54 -15.11
N LEU A 124 -12.98 -2.39 -14.55
CA LEU A 124 -13.92 -1.34 -14.17
C LEU A 124 -14.46 -0.53 -15.36
N GLY A 125 -14.04 -0.84 -16.59
CA GLY A 125 -14.48 -0.15 -17.79
C GLY A 125 -13.92 1.26 -17.97
N VAL A 126 -12.83 1.58 -17.28
CA VAL A 126 -12.14 2.87 -17.47
C VAL A 126 -11.54 2.93 -18.88
N ALA A 127 -11.72 4.05 -19.58
CA ALA A 127 -11.20 4.24 -20.94
C ALA A 127 -9.70 3.91 -20.99
N ARG A 128 -9.24 3.23 -22.05
CA ARG A 128 -7.88 2.68 -22.17
C ARG A 128 -6.78 3.68 -21.84
N SER A 129 -6.87 4.89 -22.41
CA SER A 129 -5.89 5.97 -22.17
C SER A 129 -5.86 6.39 -20.71
N ASN A 130 -7.04 6.55 -20.09
CA ASN A 130 -7.15 6.95 -18.70
C ASN A 130 -6.69 5.81 -17.77
N ALA A 131 -6.99 4.55 -18.07
CA ALA A 131 -6.51 3.39 -17.32
C ALA A 131 -4.98 3.30 -17.36
N ASN A 132 -4.35 3.52 -18.54
CA ASN A 132 -2.90 3.54 -18.67
C ASN A 132 -2.28 4.68 -17.87
N LEU A 133 -2.81 5.91 -18.00
CA LEU A 133 -2.33 7.07 -17.25
C LEU A 133 -2.48 6.91 -15.74
N SER A 134 -3.61 6.35 -15.28
CA SER A 134 -3.82 6.11 -13.84
C SER A 134 -2.90 5.03 -13.30
N SER A 135 -2.57 4.01 -14.11
CA SER A 135 -1.60 2.98 -13.73
C SER A 135 -0.17 3.52 -13.69
N LEU A 136 0.18 4.42 -14.63
CA LEU A 136 1.45 5.14 -14.61
C LEU A 136 1.53 6.10 -13.40
N LEU A 137 0.44 6.80 -13.09
CA LEU A 137 0.36 7.60 -11.86
C LEU A 137 0.60 6.74 -10.63
N PHE A 138 -0.07 5.59 -10.52
CA PHE A 138 0.11 4.68 -9.41
C PHE A 138 1.57 4.24 -9.26
N GLY A 139 2.17 3.74 -10.34
CA GLY A 139 3.52 3.17 -10.32
C GLY A 139 4.63 4.20 -10.22
N PHE A 140 4.49 5.36 -10.87
CA PHE A 140 5.58 6.33 -11.04
C PHE A 140 5.28 7.71 -10.46
N GLY A 141 4.02 8.07 -10.29
CA GLY A 141 3.61 9.40 -9.82
C GLY A 141 3.13 9.41 -8.36
N THR A 142 3.38 8.37 -7.61
CA THR A 142 3.16 8.26 -6.16
C THR A 142 4.41 7.76 -5.47
N VAL A 143 4.43 7.79 -4.14
CA VAL A 143 5.52 7.20 -3.34
C VAL A 143 5.67 5.69 -3.51
N HIS A 144 4.80 5.04 -4.29
CA HIS A 144 4.96 3.66 -4.73
C HIS A 144 6.26 3.45 -5.51
N PHE A 145 6.67 4.42 -6.34
CA PHE A 145 7.91 4.37 -7.09
C PHE A 145 9.12 4.22 -6.14
N PHE A 146 9.21 5.12 -5.16
CA PHE A 146 10.26 5.06 -4.15
C PHE A 146 10.22 3.75 -3.35
N ALA A 147 9.01 3.29 -2.96
CA ALA A 147 8.86 2.04 -2.24
C ALA A 147 9.32 0.81 -3.05
N ALA A 148 9.03 0.79 -4.35
CA ALA A 148 9.38 -0.31 -5.23
C ALA A 148 10.89 -0.34 -5.52
N GLU A 149 11.50 0.81 -5.70
CA GLU A 149 12.92 0.93 -6.05
C GLU A 149 13.82 0.73 -4.84
N PHE A 150 13.52 1.39 -3.72
CA PHE A 150 14.35 1.37 -2.52
C PHE A 150 14.20 0.09 -1.69
N GLY A 151 13.00 -0.41 -1.51
CA GLY A 151 12.68 -1.76 -1.05
C GLY A 151 13.30 -2.21 0.27
N ASN A 152 13.05 -1.52 1.38
CA ASN A 152 13.40 -2.04 2.71
C ASN A 152 12.23 -2.81 3.34
N THR A 153 12.42 -3.30 4.57
CA THR A 153 11.40 -4.04 5.34
C THR A 153 10.04 -3.34 5.38
N TRP A 154 10.01 -2.05 5.69
CA TRP A 154 8.76 -1.28 5.81
C TRP A 154 8.12 -1.05 4.46
N LEU A 155 8.91 -0.70 3.44
CA LEU A 155 8.43 -0.40 2.10
C LEU A 155 7.87 -1.63 1.37
N LEU A 156 8.53 -2.79 1.51
CA LEU A 156 8.02 -4.05 0.98
C LEU A 156 6.66 -4.41 1.62
N ALA A 157 6.49 -4.18 2.92
CA ALA A 157 5.21 -4.42 3.60
C ALA A 157 4.08 -3.57 3.00
N HIS A 158 4.33 -2.28 2.71
CA HIS A 158 3.37 -1.42 2.02
C HIS A 158 3.04 -1.90 0.59
N LEU A 159 4.04 -2.37 -0.17
CA LEU A 159 3.82 -2.91 -1.52
C LEU A 159 2.94 -4.17 -1.48
N LEU A 160 3.15 -5.05 -0.52
CA LEU A 160 2.33 -6.26 -0.34
C LEU A 160 0.90 -5.91 0.10
N ALA A 161 0.72 -4.89 0.94
CA ALA A 161 -0.60 -4.37 1.27
C ALA A 161 -1.31 -3.80 0.03
N CYS A 162 -0.59 -3.03 -0.82
CA CYS A 162 -1.11 -2.57 -2.12
C CYS A 162 -1.54 -3.74 -3.01
N THR A 163 -0.73 -4.81 -3.06
CA THR A 163 -1.07 -6.05 -3.81
C THR A 163 -2.37 -6.64 -3.30
N GLY A 164 -2.50 -6.85 -1.99
CA GLY A 164 -3.69 -7.42 -1.37
C GLY A 164 -4.95 -6.59 -1.64
N LEU A 165 -4.89 -5.27 -1.44
CA LEU A 165 -6.03 -4.37 -1.71
C LEU A 165 -6.42 -4.35 -3.19
N THR A 166 -5.44 -4.36 -4.11
CA THR A 166 -5.72 -4.38 -5.55
C THR A 166 -6.35 -5.70 -6.00
N LEU A 167 -5.87 -6.83 -5.47
CA LEU A 167 -6.45 -8.15 -5.71
C LEU A 167 -7.86 -8.28 -5.11
N ALA A 168 -8.08 -7.73 -3.91
CA ALA A 168 -9.41 -7.65 -3.31
C ALA A 168 -10.40 -6.89 -4.21
N PHE A 169 -9.97 -5.77 -4.81
CA PHE A 169 -10.77 -5.03 -5.77
C PHE A 169 -11.04 -5.81 -7.05
N LEU A 170 -10.01 -6.42 -7.62
CA LEU A 170 -10.14 -7.26 -8.83
C LEU A 170 -11.16 -8.38 -8.59
N GLU A 171 -11.07 -9.07 -7.47
CA GLU A 171 -12.00 -10.16 -7.16
C GLU A 171 -13.40 -9.65 -6.85
N THR A 172 -13.54 -8.57 -6.07
CA THR A 172 -14.83 -7.96 -5.72
C THR A 172 -15.60 -7.51 -6.96
N THR A 173 -14.93 -6.91 -7.93
CA THR A 173 -15.56 -6.38 -9.14
C THR A 173 -15.63 -7.40 -10.28
N GLY A 174 -14.89 -8.51 -10.17
CA GLY A 174 -14.89 -9.64 -11.09
C GLY A 174 -15.84 -10.76 -10.68
N ARG A 175 -15.27 -11.90 -10.27
CA ARG A 175 -16.02 -13.10 -9.89
C ARG A 175 -16.83 -12.92 -8.61
N ALA A 176 -16.39 -12.00 -7.73
CA ALA A 176 -16.96 -11.72 -6.41
C ALA A 176 -16.98 -12.94 -5.48
N ASN A 177 -15.93 -13.75 -5.53
CA ASN A 177 -15.72 -14.82 -4.57
C ASN A 177 -15.39 -14.20 -3.19
N ALA A 178 -16.35 -14.27 -2.28
CA ALA A 178 -16.26 -13.60 -0.98
C ALA A 178 -15.08 -14.13 -0.14
N PHE A 179 -14.76 -15.41 -0.21
CA PHE A 179 -13.60 -16.00 0.47
C PHE A 179 -12.28 -15.39 -0.04
N LEU A 180 -12.10 -15.31 -1.37
CA LEU A 180 -10.87 -14.73 -1.94
C LEU A 180 -10.74 -13.25 -1.62
N VAL A 181 -11.85 -12.49 -1.64
CA VAL A 181 -11.82 -11.08 -1.23
C VAL A 181 -11.40 -10.94 0.22
N GLY A 182 -11.99 -11.73 1.13
CA GLY A 182 -11.59 -11.78 2.53
C GLY A 182 -10.13 -12.16 2.73
N LEU A 183 -9.63 -13.15 1.96
CA LEU A 183 -8.23 -13.59 2.00
C LEU A 183 -7.27 -12.47 1.56
N PHE A 184 -7.58 -11.76 0.47
CA PHE A 184 -6.72 -10.65 0.01
C PHE A 184 -6.75 -9.47 0.97
N CYS A 185 -7.88 -9.18 1.60
CA CYS A 185 -7.97 -8.19 2.67
C CYS A 185 -7.15 -8.62 3.91
N ALA A 186 -7.18 -9.90 4.28
CA ALA A 186 -6.39 -10.44 5.39
C ALA A 186 -4.89 -10.37 5.09
N ILE A 187 -4.47 -10.67 3.87
CA ILE A 187 -3.08 -10.49 3.40
C ILE A 187 -2.66 -9.02 3.50
N ALA A 188 -3.50 -8.09 3.04
CA ALA A 188 -3.21 -6.66 3.17
C ALA A 188 -3.07 -6.25 4.64
N ALA A 189 -4.00 -6.70 5.50
CA ALA A 189 -4.01 -6.39 6.93
C ALA A 189 -2.82 -7.00 7.69
N THR A 190 -2.34 -8.18 7.33
CA THR A 190 -1.18 -8.83 7.94
C THR A 190 0.15 -8.43 7.32
N SER A 191 0.12 -7.65 6.23
CA SER A 191 1.27 -6.89 5.72
C SER A 191 1.35 -5.51 6.38
N ARG A 192 0.20 -4.84 6.53
CA ARG A 192 0.03 -3.52 7.15
C ARG A 192 -1.32 -3.44 7.83
N SER A 193 -1.35 -3.54 9.15
CA SER A 193 -2.57 -3.58 9.97
C SER A 193 -3.60 -2.48 9.65
N PRO A 194 -3.21 -1.22 9.34
CA PRO A 194 -4.17 -0.17 8.97
C PRO A 194 -5.01 -0.49 7.74
N SER A 195 -4.52 -1.33 6.82
CA SER A 195 -5.25 -1.77 5.61
C SER A 195 -6.55 -2.52 5.95
N LEU A 196 -6.67 -3.07 7.17
CA LEU A 196 -7.90 -3.72 7.67
C LEU A 196 -9.10 -2.77 7.62
N LEU A 197 -8.89 -1.47 7.83
CA LEU A 197 -9.96 -0.47 7.78
C LEU A 197 -10.55 -0.29 6.37
N GLY A 198 -9.90 -0.82 5.34
CA GLY A 198 -10.45 -0.91 3.99
C GLY A 198 -11.44 -2.07 3.80
N ALA A 199 -11.38 -3.12 4.62
CA ALA A 199 -12.18 -4.34 4.47
C ALA A 199 -13.71 -4.09 4.46
N PRO A 200 -14.29 -3.18 5.27
CA PRO A 200 -15.72 -2.88 5.23
C PRO A 200 -16.22 -2.42 3.86
N VAL A 201 -15.39 -1.75 3.07
CA VAL A 201 -15.74 -1.30 1.72
C VAL A 201 -15.94 -2.48 0.78
N PHE A 202 -15.04 -3.46 0.84
CA PHE A 202 -15.14 -4.68 0.03
C PHE A 202 -16.34 -5.53 0.44
N PHE A 203 -16.57 -5.68 1.75
CA PHE A 203 -17.75 -6.34 2.27
C PHE A 203 -19.04 -5.66 1.78
N PHE A 204 -19.12 -4.33 1.86
CA PHE A 204 -20.27 -3.57 1.37
C PHE A 204 -20.54 -3.82 -0.12
N LEU A 205 -19.50 -3.81 -0.95
CA LEU A 205 -19.61 -4.05 -2.39
C LEU A 205 -20.07 -5.49 -2.71
N LEU A 206 -19.57 -6.50 -1.99
CA LEU A 206 -20.02 -7.87 -2.08
C LEU A 206 -21.47 -8.02 -1.63
N TRP A 207 -21.82 -7.47 -0.46
CA TRP A 207 -23.16 -7.53 0.10
C TRP A 207 -24.21 -6.90 -0.80
N ARG A 208 -23.84 -5.85 -1.52
CA ARG A 208 -24.74 -5.26 -2.53
C ARG A 208 -25.04 -6.20 -3.70
N ARG A 209 -24.11 -7.06 -4.08
CA ARG A 209 -24.30 -8.03 -5.19
C ARG A 209 -25.14 -9.21 -4.75
N GLU A 210 -24.87 -9.74 -3.57
CA GLU A 210 -25.54 -10.92 -3.03
C GLU A 210 -25.78 -10.74 -1.53
N LYS A 211 -27.03 -10.53 -1.15
CA LYS A 211 -27.48 -10.38 0.24
C LYS A 211 -27.70 -11.74 0.87
N SER A 212 -26.65 -12.46 1.20
CA SER A 212 -26.71 -13.83 1.69
C SER A 212 -25.79 -14.03 2.89
N LEU A 213 -26.22 -14.80 3.89
CA LEU A 213 -25.38 -15.18 5.03
C LEU A 213 -24.08 -15.85 4.58
N ARG A 214 -24.10 -16.54 3.45
CA ARG A 214 -22.94 -17.15 2.84
C ARG A 214 -21.83 -16.12 2.59
N VAL A 215 -22.17 -14.93 2.07
CA VAL A 215 -21.18 -13.85 1.86
C VAL A 215 -20.52 -13.43 3.17
N ILE A 216 -21.27 -13.34 4.28
CA ILE A 216 -20.72 -13.01 5.61
C ILE A 216 -19.72 -14.07 6.03
N PHE A 217 -20.10 -15.36 5.97
CA PHE A 217 -19.23 -16.45 6.38
C PHE A 217 -17.99 -16.57 5.49
N GLU A 218 -18.17 -16.58 4.16
CA GLU A 218 -17.04 -16.71 3.24
C GLU A 218 -16.07 -15.53 3.34
N PHE A 219 -16.58 -14.30 3.47
CA PHE A 219 -15.72 -13.12 3.66
C PHE A 219 -15.03 -13.13 5.02
N GLY A 220 -15.74 -13.53 6.09
CA GLY A 220 -15.23 -13.51 7.45
C GLY A 220 -14.25 -14.65 7.76
N LEU A 221 -14.39 -15.80 7.10
CA LEU A 221 -13.59 -17.00 7.39
C LEU A 221 -12.07 -16.77 7.26
N PRO A 222 -11.53 -16.13 6.20
CA PRO A 222 -10.10 -15.82 6.13
C PRO A 222 -9.60 -14.94 7.30
N PHE A 223 -10.40 -13.99 7.77
CA PHE A 223 -10.03 -13.18 8.93
C PHE A 223 -10.01 -14.00 10.22
N ALA A 224 -10.98 -14.90 10.41
CA ALA A 224 -11.00 -15.80 11.56
C ALA A 224 -9.79 -16.74 11.57
N MET A 225 -9.44 -17.32 10.39
CA MET A 225 -8.25 -18.18 10.24
C MET A 225 -6.97 -17.40 10.51
N THR A 226 -6.82 -16.21 9.91
CA THR A 226 -5.66 -15.35 10.10
C THR A 226 -5.56 -14.87 11.55
N GLY A 227 -6.69 -14.49 12.17
CA GLY A 227 -6.73 -14.11 13.59
C GLY A 227 -6.30 -15.25 14.51
N ALA A 228 -6.74 -16.48 14.24
CA ALA A 228 -6.30 -17.66 15.00
C ALA A 228 -4.79 -17.93 14.84
N LEU A 229 -4.26 -17.80 13.61
CA LEU A 229 -2.82 -17.94 13.36
C LEU A 229 -2.01 -16.85 14.06
N LEU A 230 -2.46 -15.58 14.03
CA LEU A 230 -1.82 -14.48 14.75
C LEU A 230 -1.88 -14.68 16.26
N ALA A 231 -3.01 -15.14 16.81
CA ALA A 231 -3.13 -15.45 18.23
C ALA A 231 -2.16 -16.57 18.64
N ALA A 232 -2.06 -17.65 17.87
CA ALA A 232 -1.09 -18.71 18.12
C ALA A 232 0.36 -18.20 18.03
N TYR A 233 0.66 -17.34 17.04
CA TYR A 233 1.98 -16.72 16.89
C TYR A 233 2.31 -15.79 18.06
N ASN A 234 1.34 -15.02 18.58
CA ASN A 234 1.53 -14.15 19.73
C ASN A 234 1.72 -14.95 21.02
N ILE A 235 0.94 -16.02 21.24
CA ILE A 235 1.13 -16.93 22.36
C ILE A 235 2.54 -17.53 22.35
N ALA A 236 3.03 -17.97 21.19
CA ALA A 236 4.37 -18.55 21.04
C ALA A 236 5.50 -17.56 21.34
N ARG A 237 5.26 -16.24 21.18
CA ARG A 237 6.24 -15.18 21.43
C ARG A 237 6.15 -14.59 22.83
N PHE A 238 4.94 -14.27 23.27
CA PHE A 238 4.68 -13.42 24.43
C PHE A 238 3.77 -14.09 25.49
N GLY A 239 3.24 -15.28 25.21
CA GLY A 239 2.32 -15.98 26.12
C GLY A 239 0.90 -15.42 26.14
N ASP A 240 0.59 -14.35 25.40
CA ASP A 240 -0.72 -13.70 25.31
C ASP A 240 -1.17 -13.62 23.85
N PRO A 241 -2.39 -14.07 23.50
CA PRO A 241 -2.89 -14.03 22.13
C PRO A 241 -3.08 -12.61 21.56
N LEU A 242 -3.24 -11.59 22.40
CA LEU A 242 -3.48 -10.21 22.01
C LEU A 242 -2.22 -9.34 22.04
N ASP A 243 -1.15 -9.78 22.69
CA ASP A 243 0.11 -9.06 22.71
C ASP A 243 0.94 -9.37 21.44
N ASN A 244 1.08 -8.38 20.58
CA ASN A 244 1.94 -8.46 19.39
C ASN A 244 3.32 -7.82 19.59
N GLY A 245 3.63 -7.35 20.79
CA GLY A 245 4.87 -6.66 21.14
C GLY A 245 4.96 -5.20 20.66
N TYR A 246 3.99 -4.71 19.89
CA TYR A 246 4.05 -3.40 19.24
C TYR A 246 4.02 -2.23 20.24
N ILE A 247 3.13 -2.30 21.24
CA ILE A 247 2.99 -1.23 22.25
C ILE A 247 4.26 -1.15 23.10
N ALA A 248 4.76 -2.30 23.59
CA ALA A 248 5.95 -2.36 24.42
C ALA A 248 7.19 -1.86 23.65
N ALA A 249 7.36 -2.29 22.40
CA ALA A 249 8.47 -1.83 21.54
C ALA A 249 8.42 -0.32 21.29
N ASN A 250 7.25 0.24 20.95
CA ASN A 250 7.11 1.68 20.72
C ASN A 250 7.32 2.51 21.99
N GLN A 251 6.87 2.05 23.14
CA GLN A 251 7.15 2.71 24.43
C GLN A 251 8.65 2.73 24.74
N ALA A 252 9.34 1.61 24.51
CA ALA A 252 10.78 1.50 24.75
C ALA A 252 11.64 2.35 23.77
N LEU A 253 11.23 2.41 22.49
CA LEU A 253 12.02 3.06 21.43
C LEU A 253 11.69 4.54 21.25
N LEU A 254 10.42 4.94 21.34
CA LEU A 254 9.93 6.23 20.88
C LEU A 254 9.18 7.03 21.96
N ALA A 255 8.77 6.38 23.05
CA ALA A 255 8.08 6.97 24.21
C ALA A 255 7.01 8.03 23.84
N PRO A 256 5.95 7.67 23.08
CA PRO A 256 5.00 8.65 22.57
C PRO A 256 4.24 9.37 23.71
N GLU A 257 4.26 10.70 23.70
CA GLU A 257 3.75 11.57 24.79
C GLU A 257 2.27 11.29 25.13
N PHE A 258 1.44 11.00 24.12
CA PHE A 258 -0.01 10.76 24.29
C PHE A 258 -0.41 9.33 23.94
N GLY A 259 0.53 8.35 24.06
CA GLY A 259 0.33 6.98 23.60
C GLY A 259 0.41 6.84 22.08
N SER A 260 0.26 5.61 21.57
CA SER A 260 0.42 5.33 20.14
C SER A 260 -0.68 5.98 19.27
N PHE A 261 -1.87 6.24 19.82
CA PHE A 261 -3.00 6.87 19.11
C PHE A 261 -3.64 7.94 19.99
N SER A 262 -3.75 9.16 19.46
CA SER A 262 -4.41 10.27 20.13
C SER A 262 -4.88 11.31 19.12
N TRP A 263 -6.06 11.92 19.36
CA TRP A 263 -6.55 13.06 18.57
C TRP A 263 -5.61 14.29 18.65
N ARG A 264 -4.74 14.34 19.65
CA ARG A 264 -3.73 15.42 19.83
C ARG A 264 -2.71 15.44 18.69
N TYR A 265 -2.50 14.33 17.99
CA TYR A 265 -1.62 14.26 16.83
C TYR A 265 -2.27 14.79 15.54
N LEU A 266 -3.59 15.04 15.53
CA LEU A 266 -4.33 15.41 14.33
C LEU A 266 -3.74 16.64 13.61
N GLY A 267 -3.45 17.71 14.35
CA GLY A 267 -2.92 18.96 13.77
C GLY A 267 -1.54 18.77 13.12
N GLN A 268 -0.66 18.07 13.82
CA GLN A 268 0.69 17.72 13.31
C GLN A 268 0.58 16.85 12.07
N ASN A 269 -0.25 15.80 12.11
CA ASN A 269 -0.39 14.86 11.00
C ASN A 269 -1.07 15.49 9.78
N LEU A 270 -2.06 16.36 9.96
CA LEU A 270 -2.63 17.14 8.85
C LEU A 270 -1.55 18.01 8.17
N ARG A 271 -0.69 18.67 8.95
CA ARG A 271 0.43 19.43 8.41
C ARG A 271 1.39 18.52 7.65
N HIS A 272 1.77 17.38 8.23
CA HIS A 272 2.68 16.41 7.63
C HIS A 272 2.13 15.86 6.30
N TYR A 273 0.89 15.37 6.29
CA TYR A 273 0.32 14.73 5.10
C TYR A 273 -0.06 15.70 3.98
N PHE A 274 -0.30 16.99 4.27
CA PHE A 274 -0.79 17.94 3.27
C PHE A 274 0.11 19.14 3.03
N LEU A 275 0.91 19.59 3.99
CA LEU A 275 1.60 20.88 3.95
C LEU A 275 3.13 20.78 4.08
N LEU A 276 3.69 19.58 4.09
CA LEU A 276 5.13 19.41 4.12
C LEU A 276 5.69 19.43 2.70
N PHE A 277 6.24 20.59 2.31
CA PHE A 277 6.87 20.84 1.02
C PHE A 277 8.40 20.93 1.19
N PRO A 278 9.20 20.80 0.09
CA PRO A 278 10.62 21.04 0.16
C PRO A 278 10.90 22.46 0.64
N SER A 279 11.91 22.63 1.50
CA SER A 279 12.44 23.95 1.85
C SER A 279 13.40 24.43 0.76
N ILE A 280 13.43 25.77 0.55
CA ILE A 280 14.38 26.40 -0.39
C ILE A 280 15.66 26.71 0.39
N ASP A 281 16.81 26.34 -0.19
CA ASP A 281 18.15 26.63 0.33
C ASP A 281 18.91 27.50 -0.70
N ALA A 282 19.85 28.32 -0.24
CA ALA A 282 20.71 29.11 -1.09
C ALA A 282 21.82 28.29 -1.78
N THR A 283 22.10 27.09 -1.28
CA THR A 283 23.13 26.19 -1.76
C THR A 283 22.54 24.98 -2.49
N TRP A 284 23.30 24.42 -3.45
CA TRP A 284 22.93 23.18 -4.12
C TRP A 284 22.61 22.06 -3.10
N PRO A 285 21.51 21.29 -3.28
CA PRO A 285 20.61 21.17 -4.43
C PRO A 285 19.43 22.16 -4.47
N TYR A 286 19.46 23.27 -3.74
CA TYR A 286 18.47 24.35 -3.66
C TYR A 286 17.10 23.97 -3.06
N LEU A 287 16.70 22.71 -3.16
CA LEU A 287 15.51 22.15 -2.54
C LEU A 287 15.94 21.08 -1.52
N ARG A 288 15.52 21.21 -0.27
CA ARG A 288 15.82 20.28 0.80
C ARG A 288 14.56 19.50 1.21
N ILE A 289 14.72 18.19 1.33
CA ILE A 289 13.71 17.30 1.90
C ILE A 289 14.09 17.03 3.36
N THR A 290 13.13 17.12 4.26
CA THR A 290 13.33 16.76 5.68
C THR A 290 13.32 15.23 5.83
N ASP A 291 13.86 14.72 6.95
CA ASP A 291 13.81 13.28 7.25
C ASP A 291 12.39 12.72 7.33
N HIS A 292 11.40 13.56 7.63
CA HIS A 292 9.98 13.19 7.60
C HIS A 292 9.40 13.05 6.18
N GLY A 293 10.18 13.40 5.16
CA GLY A 293 9.77 13.32 3.74
C GLY A 293 8.87 14.48 3.31
N LEU A 294 8.14 14.27 2.23
CA LEU A 294 7.21 15.22 1.63
C LEU A 294 5.75 14.79 1.82
N SER A 295 4.86 15.78 1.85
CA SER A 295 3.42 15.52 1.92
C SER A 295 2.86 14.83 0.67
N LEU A 296 1.66 14.24 0.79
CA LEU A 296 0.91 13.68 -0.34
C LEU A 296 0.67 14.73 -1.44
N LEU A 297 0.41 15.99 -1.06
CA LEU A 297 0.20 17.07 -2.04
C LEU A 297 1.49 17.47 -2.73
N ALA A 298 2.63 17.38 -2.06
CA ALA A 298 3.93 17.67 -2.67
C ALA A 298 4.36 16.56 -3.63
N THR A 299 4.15 15.29 -3.29
CA THR A 299 4.56 14.14 -4.11
C THR A 299 3.57 13.81 -5.23
N THR A 300 2.27 14.01 -4.99
CA THR A 300 1.20 13.59 -5.90
C THR A 300 0.08 14.66 -5.98
N PRO A 301 0.38 15.90 -6.42
CA PRO A 301 -0.59 17.00 -6.39
C PRO A 301 -1.89 16.73 -7.16
N VAL A 302 -1.86 15.83 -8.12
CA VAL A 302 -3.05 15.46 -8.93
C VAL A 302 -4.17 14.82 -8.08
N VAL A 303 -3.90 14.38 -6.84
CA VAL A 303 -4.93 13.87 -5.92
C VAL A 303 -6.00 14.91 -5.59
N LEU A 304 -5.69 16.21 -5.69
CA LEU A 304 -6.67 17.28 -5.52
C LEU A 304 -7.83 17.18 -6.51
N LEU A 305 -7.65 16.52 -7.63
CA LEU A 305 -8.74 16.30 -8.59
C LEU A 305 -9.86 15.42 -8.03
N VAL A 306 -9.60 14.66 -6.96
CA VAL A 306 -10.64 13.90 -6.27
C VAL A 306 -11.69 14.82 -5.62
N LEU A 307 -11.32 16.05 -5.26
CA LEU A 307 -12.18 17.04 -4.64
C LEU A 307 -13.07 17.80 -5.62
N ARG A 308 -12.88 17.65 -6.94
CA ARG A 308 -13.69 18.35 -7.94
C ARG A 308 -15.18 18.06 -7.76
N ARG A 309 -16.03 19.08 -7.94
CA ARG A 309 -17.49 18.93 -7.91
C ARG A 309 -17.96 18.00 -9.04
N GLY A 310 -18.96 17.16 -8.79
CA GLY A 310 -19.62 16.36 -9.84
C GLY A 310 -19.46 14.85 -9.76
N TRP A 311 -19.29 14.27 -8.56
CA TRP A 311 -19.69 12.89 -8.39
C TRP A 311 -21.18 12.84 -8.80
N SER A 312 -21.49 12.13 -9.89
CA SER A 312 -22.87 11.95 -10.30
C SER A 312 -23.65 11.44 -9.09
N LEU A 313 -24.69 12.16 -8.69
CA LEU A 313 -25.62 11.67 -7.67
C LEU A 313 -26.38 10.43 -8.17
N ARG A 314 -26.32 10.17 -9.48
CA ARG A 314 -26.86 8.94 -10.06
C ARG A 314 -26.10 7.75 -9.49
N ALA A 315 -26.82 6.77 -8.98
CA ALA A 315 -26.29 5.54 -8.39
C ALA A 315 -25.80 4.56 -9.49
N THR A 316 -24.87 5.00 -10.36
CA THR A 316 -24.21 4.09 -11.29
C THR A 316 -23.19 3.25 -10.51
N ASP A 317 -22.95 2.02 -10.93
CA ASP A 317 -21.99 1.12 -10.26
C ASP A 317 -20.59 1.75 -10.19
N ALA A 318 -20.13 2.42 -11.25
CA ALA A 318 -18.86 3.14 -11.25
C ALA A 318 -18.81 4.24 -10.18
N ALA A 319 -19.90 5.01 -10.00
CA ALA A 319 -19.96 6.05 -8.98
C ALA A 319 -20.00 5.47 -7.56
N ILE A 320 -20.62 4.31 -7.37
CA ILE A 320 -20.68 3.61 -6.09
C ILE A 320 -19.30 3.06 -5.75
N ILE A 321 -18.65 2.36 -6.67
CA ILE A 321 -17.30 1.81 -6.50
C ILE A 321 -16.30 2.94 -6.19
N GLY A 322 -16.33 4.03 -6.96
CA GLY A 322 -15.44 5.17 -6.74
C GLY A 322 -15.64 5.85 -5.38
N ARG A 323 -16.91 6.03 -4.93
CA ARG A 323 -17.21 6.56 -3.59
C ARG A 323 -16.80 5.60 -2.49
N SER A 324 -17.05 4.30 -2.66
CA SER A 324 -16.63 3.29 -1.70
C SER A 324 -15.10 3.26 -1.57
N ALA A 325 -14.37 3.34 -2.69
CA ALA A 325 -12.92 3.45 -2.68
C ALA A 325 -12.44 4.69 -1.91
N LEU A 326 -13.09 5.85 -2.11
CA LEU A 326 -12.75 7.06 -1.37
C LEU A 326 -13.05 6.94 0.13
N VAL A 327 -14.18 6.31 0.50
CA VAL A 327 -14.51 6.03 1.91
C VAL A 327 -13.47 5.11 2.52
N GLY A 328 -13.05 4.04 1.85
CA GLY A 328 -11.99 3.14 2.33
C GLY A 328 -10.66 3.87 2.52
N SER A 329 -10.28 4.74 1.56
CA SER A 329 -9.10 5.60 1.70
C SER A 329 -9.19 6.49 2.94
N ALA A 330 -10.35 7.12 3.17
CA ALA A 330 -10.58 8.00 4.32
C ALA A 330 -10.55 7.23 5.65
N LEU A 331 -11.11 6.02 5.71
CA LEU A 331 -11.08 5.17 6.91
C LEU A 331 -9.64 4.78 7.28
N ILE A 332 -8.83 4.31 6.33
CA ILE A 332 -7.43 3.99 6.57
C ILE A 332 -6.65 5.25 6.98
N PHE A 333 -6.86 6.35 6.26
CA PHE A 333 -6.17 7.61 6.53
C PHE A 333 -6.53 8.19 7.90
N SER A 334 -7.78 8.03 8.37
CA SER A 334 -8.21 8.50 9.69
C SER A 334 -7.40 7.90 10.84
N LEU A 335 -6.93 6.66 10.70
CA LEU A 335 -6.04 6.03 11.67
C LEU A 335 -4.69 6.78 11.74
N TYR A 336 -4.10 7.05 10.58
CA TYR A 336 -2.81 7.77 10.51
C TYR A 336 -2.89 9.21 10.98
N LEU A 337 -4.03 9.87 10.86
CA LEU A 337 -4.23 11.20 11.42
C LEU A 337 -4.16 11.25 12.95
N ASN A 338 -4.41 10.12 13.61
CA ASN A 338 -4.37 9.99 15.06
C ASN A 338 -3.14 9.20 15.57
N TYR A 339 -2.25 8.78 14.69
CA TYR A 339 -1.07 8.00 15.03
C TYR A 339 0.12 8.91 15.39
N PHE A 340 0.91 8.54 16.40
CA PHE A 340 1.99 9.37 16.91
C PHE A 340 3.18 9.53 15.97
N TRP A 341 3.37 8.58 15.03
CA TRP A 341 4.52 8.51 14.15
C TRP A 341 4.12 8.77 12.71
N ASP A 342 4.85 9.64 12.03
CA ASP A 342 4.62 10.04 10.64
C ASP A 342 5.60 9.41 9.65
N GLY A 343 6.55 8.61 10.17
CA GLY A 343 7.64 8.00 9.42
C GLY A 343 8.95 8.77 9.59
N TRP A 344 10.04 8.10 9.30
CA TRP A 344 11.40 8.63 9.41
C TRP A 344 12.23 8.17 8.21
N ARG A 345 13.15 9.02 7.72
CA ARG A 345 14.01 8.79 6.56
C ARG A 345 13.22 8.22 5.39
N GLN A 346 12.42 9.07 4.77
CA GLN A 346 11.55 8.75 3.65
C GLN A 346 11.48 9.92 2.67
N PHE A 347 11.35 9.63 1.37
CA PHE A 347 11.15 10.68 0.36
C PHE A 347 9.77 11.35 0.51
N GLY A 348 8.75 10.56 0.65
CA GLY A 348 7.38 11.02 0.85
C GLY A 348 6.64 10.14 1.85
N SER A 349 5.50 10.61 2.34
CA SER A 349 4.70 9.92 3.37
C SER A 349 4.33 8.50 2.96
N ARG A 350 5.15 7.50 3.32
CA ARG A 350 4.96 6.08 2.95
C ARG A 350 3.63 5.49 3.41
N TYR A 351 3.09 5.99 4.53
CA TYR A 351 1.80 5.50 5.04
C TYR A 351 0.62 5.78 4.11
N THR A 352 0.77 6.70 3.15
CA THR A 352 -0.24 6.91 2.10
C THR A 352 -0.40 5.72 1.19
N LEU A 353 0.60 4.83 1.10
CA LEU A 353 0.55 3.62 0.28
C LEU A 353 -0.57 2.66 0.71
N ASP A 354 -0.89 2.60 2.00
CA ASP A 354 -1.90 1.69 2.53
C ASP A 354 -3.33 2.00 2.02
N PHE A 355 -3.55 3.19 1.45
CA PHE A 355 -4.81 3.56 0.81
C PHE A 355 -4.66 4.02 -0.65
N THR A 356 -3.44 4.13 -1.16
CA THR A 356 -3.19 4.57 -2.54
C THR A 356 -3.92 3.75 -3.60
N PRO A 357 -4.02 2.39 -3.53
CA PRO A 357 -4.79 1.63 -4.52
C PRO A 357 -6.26 2.06 -4.60
N LEU A 358 -6.89 2.31 -3.46
CA LEU A 358 -8.27 2.77 -3.38
C LEU A 358 -8.40 4.19 -3.95
N LEU A 359 -7.47 5.07 -3.60
CA LEU A 359 -7.44 6.46 -4.07
C LEU A 359 -7.28 6.55 -5.59
N ILE A 360 -6.41 5.72 -6.19
CA ILE A 360 -6.22 5.67 -7.65
C ILE A 360 -7.48 5.16 -8.35
N VAL A 361 -8.17 4.16 -7.81
CA VAL A 361 -9.47 3.70 -8.34
C VAL A 361 -10.48 4.85 -8.33
N ALA A 362 -10.59 5.57 -7.21
CA ALA A 362 -11.49 6.70 -7.11
C ALA A 362 -11.15 7.82 -8.12
N LEU A 363 -9.86 8.16 -8.27
CA LEU A 363 -9.38 9.15 -9.24
C LEU A 363 -9.64 8.73 -10.68
N ALA A 364 -9.36 7.48 -11.05
CA ALA A 364 -9.55 6.97 -12.40
C ALA A 364 -11.03 6.99 -12.82
N LEU A 365 -11.93 6.52 -11.97
CA LEU A 365 -13.38 6.52 -12.22
C LEU A 365 -13.97 7.94 -12.25
N ARG A 366 -13.34 8.89 -11.56
CA ARG A 366 -13.78 10.28 -11.56
C ARG A 366 -13.34 11.04 -12.80
N ASN A 367 -12.11 10.79 -13.27
CA ASN A 367 -11.50 11.50 -14.38
C ASN A 367 -11.74 10.82 -15.74
N ASP A 368 -12.65 9.86 -15.80
CA ASP A 368 -13.05 9.27 -17.07
C ASP A 368 -13.63 10.37 -17.98
N PRO A 369 -13.24 10.45 -19.28
CA PRO A 369 -13.43 11.64 -20.09
C PRO A 369 -14.89 12.06 -20.17
N ARG A 370 -15.17 13.22 -19.61
CA ARG A 370 -16.45 13.92 -19.72
C ARG A 370 -16.28 15.23 -20.50
N PRO A 371 -17.26 15.63 -21.29
CA PRO A 371 -17.22 16.94 -21.94
C PRO A 371 -16.99 18.05 -20.89
N GLY A 372 -16.02 18.93 -21.10
CA GLY A 372 -15.78 20.12 -20.26
C GLY A 372 -14.51 20.13 -19.43
N ILE A 373 -13.71 19.04 -19.37
CA ILE A 373 -12.34 19.11 -18.84
C ILE A 373 -11.41 19.41 -20.01
N ARG A 374 -10.52 20.39 -19.86
CA ARG A 374 -9.38 20.51 -20.78
C ARG A 374 -8.62 19.18 -20.75
N THR A 375 -8.66 18.43 -21.83
CA THR A 375 -8.19 17.04 -21.96
C THR A 375 -6.72 16.84 -21.58
N TRP A 376 -5.94 17.92 -21.54
CA TRP A 376 -4.52 17.92 -21.19
C TRP A 376 -4.22 18.01 -19.67
N VAL A 377 -5.18 18.45 -18.84
CA VAL A 377 -4.93 18.66 -17.39
C VAL A 377 -4.57 17.36 -16.68
N TRP A 378 -5.28 16.29 -17.00
CA TRP A 378 -5.02 14.98 -16.38
C TRP A 378 -3.65 14.39 -16.82
N PRO A 379 -3.34 14.25 -18.12
CA PRO A 379 -2.01 13.78 -18.55
C PRO A 379 -0.86 14.62 -18.02
N LEU A 380 -0.99 15.95 -18.04
CA LEU A 380 0.02 16.85 -17.50
C LEU A 380 0.21 16.66 -15.99
N GLY A 381 -0.89 16.54 -15.23
CA GLY A 381 -0.82 16.28 -13.81
C GLY A 381 -0.11 14.96 -13.49
N VAL A 382 -0.39 13.90 -14.25
CA VAL A 382 0.31 12.61 -14.12
C VAL A 382 1.80 12.78 -14.42
N LEU A 383 2.16 13.47 -15.50
CA LEU A 383 3.56 13.72 -15.88
C LEU A 383 4.32 14.49 -14.79
N ILE A 384 3.70 15.53 -14.22
CA ILE A 384 4.28 16.31 -13.12
C ILE A 384 4.53 15.40 -11.90
N CYS A 385 3.55 14.59 -11.51
CA CYS A 385 3.72 13.65 -10.40
C CYS A 385 4.86 12.65 -10.65
N CYS A 386 4.96 12.10 -11.88
CA CYS A 386 6.05 11.19 -12.24
C CYS A 386 7.42 11.90 -12.17
N ALA A 387 7.51 13.14 -12.65
CA ALA A 387 8.75 13.92 -12.60
C ALA A 387 9.18 14.22 -11.16
N ILE A 388 8.22 14.58 -10.26
CA ILE A 388 8.49 14.82 -8.84
C ILE A 388 9.02 13.54 -8.16
N ASN A 389 8.39 12.40 -8.40
CA ASN A 389 8.82 11.15 -7.76
C ASN A 389 10.17 10.64 -8.31
N LEU A 390 10.44 10.81 -9.61
CA LEU A 390 11.75 10.53 -10.21
C LEU A 390 12.84 11.45 -9.62
N TRP A 391 12.56 12.75 -9.49
CA TRP A 391 13.45 13.69 -8.79
C TRP A 391 13.70 13.26 -7.35
N GLY A 392 12.67 12.77 -6.65
CA GLY A 392 12.78 12.29 -5.28
C GLY A 392 13.73 11.10 -5.13
N ILE A 393 13.69 10.13 -6.06
CA ILE A 393 14.63 9.01 -6.07
C ILE A 393 16.06 9.51 -6.30
N TRP A 394 16.26 10.34 -7.32
CA TRP A 394 17.57 10.95 -7.58
C TRP A 394 18.11 11.72 -6.37
N TYR A 395 17.25 12.56 -5.74
CA TYR A 395 17.63 13.34 -4.56
C TYR A 395 18.03 12.42 -3.40
N TRP A 396 17.25 11.37 -3.16
CA TRP A 396 17.50 10.41 -2.10
C TRP A 396 18.85 9.71 -2.27
N GLN A 397 19.09 9.14 -3.44
CA GLN A 397 20.34 8.45 -3.76
C GLN A 397 21.57 9.37 -3.73
N THR A 398 21.40 10.65 -4.04
CA THR A 398 22.53 11.60 -4.12
C THR A 398 22.88 12.22 -2.76
N PHE A 399 21.90 12.47 -1.89
CA PHE A 399 22.08 13.29 -0.70
C PHE A 399 21.72 12.63 0.63
N LEU A 400 20.95 11.54 0.63
CA LEU A 400 20.40 10.94 1.85
C LEU A 400 20.74 9.45 2.02
N ASN A 401 21.22 8.78 0.98
CA ASN A 401 21.61 7.36 1.02
C ASN A 401 22.99 7.15 1.65
#